data_c7ec7d58eafa205852fe4a7c9c47e946
#
_entry.id   c7ec7d58eafa205852fe4a7c9c47e946
#
_cell.length_a   1.000
_cell.length_b   1.000
_cell.length_c   1.000
_cell.angle_alpha   90.00
_cell.angle_beta   90.00
_cell.angle_gamma   90.00
#
_symmetry.space_group_name_H-M   'P 1'
#
loop_
_entity.id
_entity.type
_entity.pdbx_description
1 polymer ?
#
loop_
_entity_poly.entity_id
_entity_poly.type
_entity_poly.pdbx_seq_one_letter_code
_entity_poly.pdbx_strand_id
1 'polypeptide(L)'
;RLCWFCACHTQGTRTLSPVESYIETLEAELSLMRATIPSGLRMGRLHWGGGTPTILPPHLIHRLSRAIRAVFPAHDLFEFSVEIDPTMVDRAKIDALAAEGMTRASIGIQDFDPVVQAAIGREQPFAVTKACVDDLRAAGITSLNTDLVYGLPHQTLARIEDTIAKVLSFAPDRVALFGYAHVPWMSKRQKLIDESALPDDMARYTMATAAATLFADAGLTPIGIDHFARPGDTLDTALRTGQLRRNFQGYTADTCQTLIGLGASSISRFPAGYAQNAPATAAYIQRIEAGEFAGSRGYTLSDEDILRARAIELLMCNFRLDLAELQAEFGPRAAALTPVLEGIA
;
A
#
# COMPACT_ATOMS: atom_id res chain seq x y z
N ARG A 1 11.99 -0.95 10.89
CA ARG A 1 12.59 -2.28 10.68
C ARG A 1 13.14 -2.42 9.26
N LEU A 2 14.25 -3.15 9.07
CA LEU A 2 14.91 -3.32 7.78
C LEU A 2 14.81 -4.80 7.35
N CYS A 3 13.66 -5.20 6.81
CA CYS A 3 13.45 -6.56 6.30
C CYS A 3 14.26 -6.78 5.01
N TRP A 4 14.83 -7.98 4.84
CA TRP A 4 15.76 -8.26 3.72
C TRP A 4 15.03 -8.39 2.37
N PHE A 5 13.80 -8.87 2.37
CA PHE A 5 13.00 -9.01 1.16
C PHE A 5 12.50 -7.67 0.60
N CYS A 6 12.46 -6.60 1.42
CA CYS A 6 11.78 -5.35 1.10
C CYS A 6 12.64 -4.43 0.24
N ALA A 7 12.05 -3.89 -0.82
CA ALA A 7 12.66 -2.88 -1.69
C ALA A 7 12.35 -1.42 -1.27
N CYS A 8 11.65 -1.20 -0.16
CA CYS A 8 11.26 0.14 0.29
C CYS A 8 12.47 1.01 0.65
N HIS A 9 12.35 2.31 0.35
CA HIS A 9 13.30 3.34 0.78
C HIS A 9 13.16 3.61 2.28
N THR A 10 13.76 2.75 3.11
CA THR A 10 13.64 2.82 4.57
C THR A 10 15.02 3.05 5.18
N GLN A 11 15.10 4.00 6.11
CA GLN A 11 16.29 4.24 6.93
C GLN A 11 16.02 3.80 8.38
N GLY A 12 17.00 3.14 9.00
CA GLY A 12 16.93 2.82 10.41
C GLY A 12 17.40 3.99 11.26
N THR A 13 16.71 4.26 12.35
CA THR A 13 17.16 5.21 13.38
C THR A 13 17.19 4.54 14.74
N ARG A 14 18.10 5.00 15.60
CA ARG A 14 18.22 4.56 17.00
C ARG A 14 17.68 5.59 18.00
N THR A 15 17.36 6.79 17.54
CA THR A 15 16.85 7.89 18.35
C THR A 15 15.63 8.52 17.69
N LEU A 16 14.85 9.27 18.44
CA LEU A 16 13.65 9.93 17.93
C LEU A 16 13.97 11.23 17.17
N SER A 17 15.10 11.87 17.47
CA SER A 17 15.45 13.19 16.88
C SER A 17 15.39 13.25 15.34
N PRO A 18 15.89 12.26 14.56
CA PRO A 18 15.72 12.30 13.11
C PRO A 18 14.25 12.19 12.66
N VAL A 19 13.40 11.55 13.46
CA VAL A 19 11.97 11.45 13.17
C VAL A 19 11.27 12.78 13.43
N GLU A 20 11.62 13.47 14.53
CA GLU A 20 11.11 14.81 14.86
C GLU A 20 11.48 15.82 13.78
N SER A 21 12.75 15.87 13.37
CA SER A 21 13.20 16.74 12.27
C SER A 21 12.50 16.42 10.95
N TYR A 22 12.22 15.14 10.69
CA TYR A 22 11.48 14.76 9.49
C TYR A 22 10.01 15.22 9.52
N ILE A 23 9.35 15.21 10.69
CA ILE A 23 8.01 15.79 10.87
C ILE A 23 8.03 17.31 10.61
N GLU A 24 9.04 18.04 11.07
CA GLU A 24 9.21 19.45 10.78
C GLU A 24 9.34 19.71 9.28
N THR A 25 10.08 18.86 8.58
CA THR A 25 10.19 18.95 7.11
C THR A 25 8.85 18.68 6.42
N LEU A 26 8.05 17.69 6.89
CA LEU A 26 6.72 17.44 6.36
C LEU A 26 5.75 18.62 6.61
N GLU A 27 5.84 19.28 7.75
CA GLU A 27 5.07 20.50 8.04
C GLU A 27 5.45 21.65 7.12
N ALA A 28 6.75 21.79 6.80
CA ALA A 28 7.21 22.78 5.82
C ALA A 28 6.70 22.46 4.42
N GLU A 29 6.73 21.18 3.99
CA GLU A 29 6.13 20.76 2.71
C GLU A 29 4.63 21.04 2.67
N LEU A 30 3.89 20.74 3.75
CA LEU A 30 2.47 21.07 3.87
C LEU A 30 2.22 22.57 3.76
N SER A 31 3.10 23.41 4.29
CA SER A 31 3.00 24.88 4.16
C SER A 31 3.19 25.35 2.72
N LEU A 32 4.13 24.76 1.97
CA LEU A 32 4.30 25.01 0.54
C LEU A 32 3.05 24.56 -0.25
N MET A 33 2.50 23.39 0.08
CA MET A 33 1.25 22.90 -0.52
C MET A 33 0.11 23.90 -0.30
N ARG A 34 -0.09 24.34 0.94
CA ARG A 34 -1.15 25.30 1.29
C ARG A 34 -1.08 26.60 0.47
N ALA A 35 0.12 27.06 0.17
CA ALA A 35 0.33 28.26 -0.63
C ALA A 35 0.04 28.08 -2.13
N THR A 36 0.02 26.84 -2.61
CA THR A 36 0.02 26.52 -4.06
C THR A 36 -1.28 25.89 -4.53
N ILE A 37 -1.90 25.05 -3.68
CA ILE A 37 -3.12 24.32 -4.06
C ILE A 37 -4.34 25.23 -4.08
N PRO A 38 -5.35 24.95 -4.93
CA PRO A 38 -6.63 25.64 -4.89
C PRO A 38 -7.30 25.53 -3.52
N SER A 39 -7.98 26.59 -3.10
CA SER A 39 -8.79 26.57 -1.88
C SER A 39 -10.01 25.64 -2.03
N GLY A 40 -10.50 25.10 -0.90
CA GLY A 40 -11.72 24.31 -0.87
C GLY A 40 -11.54 22.82 -1.19
N LEU A 41 -10.32 22.36 -1.43
CA LEU A 41 -10.06 20.92 -1.56
C LEU A 41 -10.32 20.21 -0.24
N ARG A 42 -10.98 19.05 -0.30
CA ARG A 42 -11.24 18.17 0.84
C ARG A 42 -10.64 16.81 0.59
N MET A 43 -10.07 16.22 1.64
CA MET A 43 -9.38 14.93 1.59
C MET A 43 -10.40 13.80 1.76
N GLY A 44 -10.54 12.95 0.73
CA GLY A 44 -11.37 11.76 0.79
C GLY A 44 -10.66 10.60 1.48
N ARG A 45 -9.33 10.50 1.31
CA ARG A 45 -8.51 9.46 1.91
C ARG A 45 -7.19 9.99 2.41
N LEU A 46 -6.71 9.40 3.50
CA LEU A 46 -5.37 9.57 4.03
C LEU A 46 -4.75 8.19 4.22
N HIS A 47 -3.53 8.02 3.71
CA HIS A 47 -2.76 6.81 3.93
C HIS A 47 -1.38 7.14 4.50
N TRP A 48 -1.04 6.54 5.62
CA TRP A 48 0.32 6.58 6.16
C TRP A 48 1.00 5.25 5.90
N GLY A 49 1.99 5.29 5.02
CA GLY A 49 2.74 4.11 4.61
C GLY A 49 4.19 4.43 4.33
N GLY A 50 4.89 3.44 3.74
CA GLY A 50 6.27 3.60 3.31
C GLY A 50 7.26 3.62 4.47
N GLY A 51 7.74 2.50 4.87
CA GLY A 51 8.63 2.33 6.02
C GLY A 51 7.89 1.81 7.24
N THR A 52 7.81 2.56 8.32
CA THR A 52 7.12 2.13 9.54
C THR A 52 6.49 3.34 10.24
N PRO A 53 5.27 3.75 9.86
CA PRO A 53 4.60 4.90 10.47
C PRO A 53 4.43 4.78 11.99
N THR A 54 4.31 3.56 12.50
CA THR A 54 4.21 3.27 13.94
C THR A 54 5.50 3.53 14.75
N ILE A 55 6.54 4.07 14.11
CA ILE A 55 7.69 4.65 14.82
C ILE A 55 7.28 5.92 15.57
N LEU A 56 6.25 6.64 15.11
CA LEU A 56 5.80 7.88 15.71
C LEU A 56 5.24 7.65 17.12
N PRO A 57 5.69 8.39 18.13
CA PRO A 57 5.02 8.42 19.44
C PRO A 57 3.69 9.21 19.35
N PRO A 58 2.79 9.05 20.32
CA PRO A 58 1.46 9.66 20.30
C PRO A 58 1.45 11.16 20.00
N HIS A 59 2.34 11.93 20.59
CA HIS A 59 2.39 13.39 20.40
C HIS A 59 2.74 13.78 18.95
N LEU A 60 3.60 13.01 18.25
CA LEU A 60 3.92 13.24 16.84
C LEU A 60 2.82 12.75 15.91
N ILE A 61 2.07 11.68 16.28
CA ILE A 61 0.86 11.26 15.57
C ILE A 61 -0.14 12.41 15.55
N HIS A 62 -0.45 13.00 16.71
CA HIS A 62 -1.36 14.13 16.81
C HIS A 62 -0.85 15.37 16.07
N ARG A 63 0.46 15.67 16.17
CA ARG A 63 1.09 16.81 15.50
C ARG A 63 0.93 16.73 13.98
N LEU A 64 1.35 15.59 13.40
CA LEU A 64 1.29 15.40 11.95
C LEU A 64 -0.16 15.35 11.43
N SER A 65 -1.07 14.67 12.13
CA SER A 65 -2.48 14.61 11.73
C SER A 65 -3.12 16.00 11.70
N ARG A 66 -2.85 16.84 12.71
CA ARG A 66 -3.33 18.23 12.75
C ARG A 66 -2.76 19.08 11.63
N ALA A 67 -1.45 18.94 11.35
CA ALA A 67 -0.81 19.68 10.26
C ALA A 67 -1.43 19.32 8.89
N ILE A 68 -1.66 18.04 8.62
CA ILE A 68 -2.32 17.57 7.39
C ILE A 68 -3.74 18.14 7.28
N ARG A 69 -4.55 18.03 8.33
CA ARG A 69 -5.95 18.51 8.33
C ARG A 69 -6.08 20.02 8.21
N ALA A 70 -5.08 20.76 8.65
CA ALA A 70 -5.05 22.23 8.50
C ALA A 70 -4.90 22.63 7.01
N VAL A 71 -4.28 21.78 6.19
CA VAL A 71 -4.11 22.02 4.74
C VAL A 71 -5.22 21.33 3.94
N PHE A 72 -5.56 20.10 4.31
CA PHE A 72 -6.54 19.24 3.65
C PHE A 72 -7.64 18.85 4.65
N PRO A 73 -8.71 19.64 4.80
CA PRO A 73 -9.85 19.26 5.64
C PRO A 73 -10.47 17.93 5.17
N ALA A 74 -10.86 17.09 6.10
CA ALA A 74 -11.47 15.80 5.79
C ALA A 74 -12.84 15.97 5.10
N HIS A 75 -13.12 15.10 4.13
CA HIS A 75 -14.45 14.92 3.54
C HIS A 75 -15.34 14.09 4.47
N ASP A 76 -16.66 14.14 4.29
CA ASP A 76 -17.63 13.41 5.13
C ASP A 76 -17.46 11.89 5.05
N LEU A 77 -16.99 11.36 3.92
CA LEU A 77 -16.69 9.94 3.68
C LEU A 77 -15.18 9.67 3.79
N PHE A 78 -14.52 10.35 4.71
CA PHE A 78 -13.07 10.24 4.89
C PHE A 78 -12.65 8.86 5.43
N GLU A 79 -11.64 8.26 4.80
CA GLU A 79 -10.98 7.04 5.27
C GLU A 79 -9.53 7.35 5.64
N PHE A 80 -9.10 6.94 6.83
CA PHE A 80 -7.70 7.02 7.25
C PHE A 80 -7.13 5.62 7.47
N SER A 81 -6.15 5.24 6.67
CA SER A 81 -5.45 3.95 6.72
C SER A 81 -3.99 4.12 7.13
N VAL A 82 -3.47 3.19 7.93
CA VAL A 82 -2.09 3.21 8.42
C VAL A 82 -1.46 1.83 8.29
N GLU A 83 -0.22 1.79 7.78
CA GLU A 83 0.62 0.59 7.83
C GLU A 83 1.14 0.37 9.26
N ILE A 84 0.88 -0.80 9.80
CA ILE A 84 1.20 -1.18 11.18
C ILE A 84 2.31 -2.25 11.18
N ASP A 85 3.38 -1.99 11.91
CA ASP A 85 4.33 -3.03 12.32
C ASP A 85 3.98 -3.46 13.75
N PRO A 86 3.46 -4.69 13.96
CA PRO A 86 3.07 -5.16 15.28
C PRO A 86 4.18 -5.17 16.32
N THR A 87 5.45 -5.20 15.88
CA THR A 87 6.61 -5.20 16.78
C THR A 87 7.02 -3.79 17.25
N MET A 88 6.42 -2.74 16.65
CA MET A 88 6.77 -1.34 16.92
C MET A 88 5.57 -0.49 17.38
N VAL A 89 4.39 -1.06 17.41
CA VAL A 89 3.18 -0.40 17.91
C VAL A 89 2.86 -0.86 19.33
N ASP A 90 2.33 0.05 20.12
CA ASP A 90 1.77 -0.20 21.44
C ASP A 90 0.36 0.39 21.54
N ARG A 91 -0.34 0.09 22.62
CA ARG A 91 -1.71 0.56 22.84
C ARG A 91 -1.83 2.08 22.79
N ALA A 92 -0.88 2.83 23.35
CA ALA A 92 -0.93 4.28 23.37
C ALA A 92 -0.87 4.89 21.95
N LYS A 93 -0.07 4.29 21.05
CA LYS A 93 0.01 4.69 19.65
C LYS A 93 -1.28 4.35 18.89
N ILE A 94 -1.85 3.17 19.15
CA ILE A 94 -3.12 2.75 18.56
C ILE A 94 -4.24 3.71 18.99
N ASP A 95 -4.33 4.04 20.28
CA ASP A 95 -5.32 4.99 20.80
C ASP A 95 -5.14 6.38 20.19
N ALA A 96 -3.90 6.85 19.99
CA ALA A 96 -3.62 8.11 19.31
C ALA A 96 -4.05 8.10 17.85
N LEU A 97 -3.78 7.02 17.11
CA LEU A 97 -4.22 6.87 15.71
C LEU A 97 -5.74 6.80 15.61
N ALA A 98 -6.39 6.06 16.51
CA ALA A 98 -7.85 5.98 16.59
C ALA A 98 -8.48 7.35 16.92
N ALA A 99 -7.91 8.11 17.85
CA ALA A 99 -8.34 9.47 18.18
C ALA A 99 -8.21 10.44 16.98
N GLU A 100 -7.24 10.21 16.11
CA GLU A 100 -7.09 10.94 14.84
C GLU A 100 -7.97 10.35 13.71
N GLY A 101 -8.86 9.43 14.00
CA GLY A 101 -9.84 8.90 13.07
C GLY A 101 -9.31 7.82 12.14
N MET A 102 -8.29 7.07 12.53
CA MET A 102 -7.89 5.87 11.80
C MET A 102 -9.05 4.88 11.76
N THR A 103 -9.41 4.44 10.56
CA THR A 103 -10.49 3.48 10.31
C THR A 103 -9.98 2.14 9.81
N ARG A 104 -8.79 2.13 9.21
CA ARG A 104 -8.17 0.94 8.61
C ARG A 104 -6.74 0.77 9.08
N ALA A 105 -6.40 -0.44 9.49
CA ALA A 105 -5.03 -0.87 9.76
C ALA A 105 -4.57 -1.88 8.69
N SER A 106 -3.38 -1.71 8.12
CA SER A 106 -2.73 -2.68 7.25
C SER A 106 -1.55 -3.29 7.99
N ILE A 107 -1.60 -4.59 8.25
CA ILE A 107 -0.58 -5.31 9.01
C ILE A 107 0.27 -6.14 8.07
N GLY A 108 1.55 -5.78 7.95
CA GLY A 108 2.52 -6.62 7.25
C GLY A 108 2.85 -7.86 8.08
N ILE A 109 2.37 -9.03 7.67
CA ILE A 109 2.65 -10.33 8.31
C ILE A 109 3.74 -11.05 7.53
N GLN A 110 3.55 -11.21 6.25
CA GLN A 110 4.35 -11.92 5.27
C GLN A 110 4.27 -13.44 5.43
N ASP A 111 4.72 -13.97 6.56
CA ASP A 111 4.66 -15.39 6.96
C ASP A 111 4.76 -15.51 8.48
N PHE A 112 4.18 -16.58 9.06
CA PHE A 112 4.28 -16.88 10.50
C PHE A 112 5.24 -18.04 10.82
N ASP A 113 5.79 -18.71 9.82
CA ASP A 113 6.78 -19.76 10.07
C ASP A 113 8.11 -19.14 10.53
N PRO A 114 8.67 -19.57 11.68
CA PRO A 114 9.87 -18.95 12.24
C PRO A 114 11.12 -19.12 11.36
N VAL A 115 11.20 -20.20 10.56
CA VAL A 115 12.33 -20.42 9.63
C VAL A 115 12.23 -19.42 8.48
N VAL A 116 11.05 -19.21 7.92
CA VAL A 116 10.80 -18.22 6.88
C VAL A 116 11.06 -16.82 7.42
N GLN A 117 10.56 -16.49 8.61
CA GLN A 117 10.77 -15.18 9.24
C GLN A 117 12.26 -14.87 9.45
N ALA A 118 13.02 -15.84 9.94
CA ALA A 118 14.47 -15.68 10.13
C ALA A 118 15.18 -15.45 8.78
N ALA A 119 14.81 -16.20 7.74
CA ALA A 119 15.41 -16.10 6.39
C ALA A 119 15.14 -14.76 5.69
N ILE A 120 14.11 -14.03 6.10
CA ILE A 120 13.78 -12.69 5.56
C ILE A 120 14.12 -11.53 6.51
N GLY A 121 14.73 -11.82 7.67
CA GLY A 121 15.06 -10.82 8.69
C GLY A 121 13.83 -10.15 9.30
N ARG A 122 12.69 -10.89 9.45
CA ARG A 122 11.44 -10.36 10.00
C ARG A 122 10.86 -11.30 11.06
N GLU A 123 11.49 -11.38 12.19
CA GLU A 123 10.95 -12.12 13.34
C GLU A 123 9.74 -11.40 13.92
N GLN A 124 8.56 -11.99 13.78
CA GLN A 124 7.27 -11.43 14.19
C GLN A 124 6.37 -12.58 14.65
N PRO A 125 6.48 -13.04 15.88
CA PRO A 125 5.70 -14.15 16.42
C PRO A 125 4.19 -13.91 16.29
N PHE A 126 3.43 -14.97 16.04
CA PHE A 126 1.97 -14.91 15.95
C PHE A 126 1.33 -14.19 17.16
N ALA A 127 1.79 -14.49 18.38
CA ALA A 127 1.26 -13.87 19.60
C ALA A 127 1.39 -12.33 19.60
N VAL A 128 2.49 -11.79 19.07
CA VAL A 128 2.70 -10.33 18.95
C VAL A 128 1.70 -9.72 17.99
N THR A 129 1.51 -10.36 16.83
CA THR A 129 0.53 -9.89 15.84
C THR A 129 -0.90 -10.00 16.37
N LYS A 130 -1.22 -11.10 17.07
CA LYS A 130 -2.53 -11.28 17.69
C LYS A 130 -2.84 -10.20 18.71
N ALA A 131 -1.91 -9.91 19.62
CA ALA A 131 -2.09 -8.83 20.61
C ALA A 131 -2.31 -7.48 19.92
N CYS A 132 -1.57 -7.17 18.86
CA CYS A 132 -1.76 -5.96 18.08
C CYS A 132 -3.18 -5.91 17.44
N VAL A 133 -3.64 -7.00 16.87
CA VAL A 133 -5.00 -7.09 16.29
C VAL A 133 -6.07 -6.89 17.37
N ASP A 134 -5.92 -7.54 18.54
CA ASP A 134 -6.84 -7.39 19.67
C ASP A 134 -6.90 -5.91 20.14
N ASP A 135 -5.76 -5.25 20.25
CA ASP A 135 -5.68 -3.83 20.62
C ASP A 135 -6.32 -2.90 19.57
N LEU A 136 -6.09 -3.17 18.27
CA LEU A 136 -6.73 -2.43 17.18
C LEU A 136 -8.26 -2.56 17.23
N ARG A 137 -8.77 -3.78 17.38
CA ARG A 137 -10.22 -4.02 17.50
C ARG A 137 -10.80 -3.37 18.75
N ALA A 138 -10.10 -3.45 19.91
CA ALA A 138 -10.50 -2.78 21.14
C ALA A 138 -10.49 -1.25 21.06
N ALA A 139 -9.67 -0.67 20.17
CA ALA A 139 -9.67 0.76 19.87
C ALA A 139 -10.73 1.18 18.84
N GLY A 140 -11.57 0.24 18.35
CA GLY A 140 -12.65 0.51 17.42
C GLY A 140 -12.23 0.53 15.94
N ILE A 141 -11.04 0.02 15.59
CA ILE A 141 -10.62 -0.09 14.19
C ILE A 141 -11.42 -1.21 13.52
N THR A 142 -12.28 -0.83 12.59
CA THR A 142 -13.25 -1.74 11.96
C THR A 142 -12.71 -2.46 10.74
N SER A 143 -11.68 -1.93 10.07
CA SER A 143 -11.14 -2.52 8.85
C SER A 143 -9.69 -2.97 9.06
N LEU A 144 -9.46 -4.27 8.89
CA LEU A 144 -8.15 -4.90 9.02
C LEU A 144 -7.71 -5.46 7.67
N ASN A 145 -6.61 -4.98 7.14
CA ASN A 145 -5.89 -5.59 6.02
C ASN A 145 -4.67 -6.34 6.54
N THR A 146 -4.37 -7.49 5.95
CA THR A 146 -3.17 -8.27 6.25
C THR A 146 -2.39 -8.54 4.96
N ASP A 147 -1.08 -8.27 4.99
CA ASP A 147 -0.21 -8.49 3.85
C ASP A 147 0.60 -9.76 4.03
N LEU A 148 0.51 -10.65 3.06
CA LEU A 148 1.22 -11.91 2.98
C LEU A 148 2.13 -11.94 1.75
N VAL A 149 3.20 -12.73 1.83
CA VAL A 149 4.09 -12.95 0.69
C VAL A 149 4.31 -14.45 0.49
N TYR A 150 4.05 -14.95 -0.71
CA TYR A 150 4.40 -16.31 -1.09
C TYR A 150 5.67 -16.34 -1.95
N GLY A 151 6.35 -17.48 -1.94
CA GLY A 151 7.61 -17.65 -2.67
C GLY A 151 8.83 -17.13 -1.91
N LEU A 152 8.76 -16.99 -0.60
CA LEU A 152 9.86 -16.63 0.29
C LEU A 152 10.83 -17.82 0.50
N PRO A 153 12.10 -17.56 0.92
CA PRO A 153 13.05 -18.64 1.22
C PRO A 153 12.50 -19.63 2.24
N HIS A 154 12.74 -20.90 2.02
CA HIS A 154 12.28 -22.03 2.85
C HIS A 154 10.76 -22.18 2.98
N GLN A 155 9.98 -21.36 2.28
CA GLN A 155 8.53 -21.49 2.29
C GLN A 155 8.10 -22.78 1.56
N THR A 156 7.13 -23.49 2.13
CA THR A 156 6.52 -24.69 1.57
C THR A 156 5.01 -24.55 1.57
N LEU A 157 4.30 -25.41 0.84
CA LEU A 157 2.84 -25.42 0.83
C LEU A 157 2.29 -25.53 2.26
N ALA A 158 2.77 -26.47 3.07
CA ALA A 158 2.30 -26.65 4.44
C ALA A 158 2.54 -25.42 5.34
N ARG A 159 3.66 -24.70 5.16
CA ARG A 159 3.95 -23.49 5.93
C ARG A 159 3.04 -22.34 5.57
N ILE A 160 2.76 -22.12 4.27
CA ILE A 160 1.84 -21.06 3.88
C ILE A 160 0.40 -21.37 4.26
N GLU A 161 -0.02 -22.63 4.20
CA GLU A 161 -1.35 -23.08 4.68
C GLU A 161 -1.52 -22.82 6.19
N ASP A 162 -0.52 -23.14 7.02
CA ASP A 162 -0.51 -22.81 8.45
C ASP A 162 -0.56 -21.30 8.70
N THR A 163 0.22 -20.53 7.93
CA THR A 163 0.20 -19.06 8.00
C THR A 163 -1.19 -18.52 7.65
N ILE A 164 -1.84 -19.04 6.60
CA ILE A 164 -3.19 -18.60 6.20
C ILE A 164 -4.22 -18.96 7.28
N ALA A 165 -4.16 -20.15 7.85
CA ALA A 165 -5.05 -20.54 8.94
C ALA A 165 -4.94 -19.59 10.15
N LYS A 166 -3.73 -19.20 10.51
CA LYS A 166 -3.45 -18.20 11.55
C LYS A 166 -4.00 -16.83 11.18
N VAL A 167 -3.82 -16.37 9.94
CA VAL A 167 -4.33 -15.08 9.44
C VAL A 167 -5.86 -15.07 9.48
N LEU A 168 -6.52 -16.13 9.02
CA LEU A 168 -7.98 -16.24 9.05
C LEU A 168 -8.55 -16.19 10.46
N SER A 169 -7.79 -16.63 11.48
CA SER A 169 -8.19 -16.52 12.90
C SER A 169 -8.33 -15.07 13.40
N PHE A 170 -7.69 -14.09 12.73
CA PHE A 170 -7.85 -12.67 13.00
C PHE A 170 -9.12 -12.07 12.40
N ALA A 171 -9.82 -12.85 11.58
CA ALA A 171 -10.97 -12.39 10.83
C ALA A 171 -10.67 -11.10 10.02
N PRO A 172 -9.66 -11.07 9.14
CA PRO A 172 -9.31 -9.87 8.37
C PRO A 172 -10.45 -9.49 7.43
N ASP A 173 -10.57 -8.20 7.16
CA ASP A 173 -11.53 -7.67 6.18
C ASP A 173 -10.94 -7.73 4.76
N ARG A 174 -9.61 -7.66 4.67
CA ARG A 174 -8.83 -7.81 3.43
C ARG A 174 -7.56 -8.61 3.66
N VAL A 175 -7.14 -9.27 2.60
CA VAL A 175 -5.83 -9.90 2.50
C VAL A 175 -5.19 -9.47 1.19
N ALA A 176 -3.93 -9.03 1.23
CA ALA A 176 -3.08 -8.89 0.06
C ALA A 176 -2.05 -10.03 0.06
N LEU A 177 -1.99 -10.79 -1.02
CA LEU A 177 -1.11 -11.95 -1.18
C LEU A 177 -0.14 -11.71 -2.32
N PHE A 178 1.06 -11.22 -2.02
CA PHE A 178 2.05 -10.87 -3.03
C PHE A 178 3.02 -12.01 -3.32
N GLY A 179 3.37 -12.18 -4.59
CA GLY A 179 4.50 -13.05 -4.98
C GLY A 179 5.85 -12.35 -4.70
N TYR A 180 6.76 -13.02 -4.00
CA TYR A 180 8.09 -12.48 -3.80
C TYR A 180 8.84 -12.29 -5.13
N ALA A 181 9.31 -11.07 -5.37
CA ALA A 181 10.19 -10.76 -6.50
C ALA A 181 11.64 -10.61 -6.00
N HIS A 182 12.52 -11.53 -6.42
CA HIS A 182 13.94 -11.47 -6.10
C HIS A 182 14.67 -10.61 -7.12
N VAL A 183 15.02 -9.38 -6.71
CA VAL A 183 15.66 -8.35 -7.56
C VAL A 183 16.87 -7.70 -6.87
N PRO A 184 17.89 -8.47 -6.48
CA PRO A 184 19.02 -8.00 -5.66
C PRO A 184 19.85 -6.90 -6.36
N TRP A 185 19.74 -6.77 -7.68
CA TRP A 185 20.33 -5.66 -8.45
C TRP A 185 19.61 -4.33 -8.23
N MET A 186 18.32 -4.35 -7.86
CA MET A 186 17.57 -3.14 -7.50
C MET A 186 17.54 -2.91 -5.99
N SER A 187 17.36 -3.96 -5.21
CA SER A 187 17.28 -3.91 -3.74
C SER A 187 18.49 -4.60 -3.11
N LYS A 188 19.48 -3.79 -2.69
CA LYS A 188 20.74 -4.33 -2.12
C LYS A 188 20.53 -5.22 -0.89
N ARG A 189 19.43 -5.05 -0.14
CA ARG A 189 19.13 -5.88 1.04
C ARG A 189 18.79 -7.32 0.65
N GLN A 190 18.21 -7.52 -0.53
CA GLN A 190 17.89 -8.86 -1.02
C GLN A 190 19.12 -9.73 -1.27
N LYS A 191 20.35 -9.16 -1.32
CA LYS A 191 21.60 -9.93 -1.31
C LYS A 191 21.83 -10.74 -0.03
N LEU A 192 21.06 -10.46 1.04
CA LEU A 192 21.09 -11.24 2.28
C LEU A 192 20.16 -12.47 2.22
N ILE A 193 19.35 -12.58 1.18
CA ILE A 193 18.49 -13.73 0.95
C ILE A 193 19.30 -14.84 0.29
N ASP A 194 19.18 -16.05 0.84
CA ASP A 194 19.75 -17.25 0.22
C ASP A 194 18.90 -17.66 -0.98
N GLU A 195 19.39 -17.41 -2.18
CA GLU A 195 18.69 -17.72 -3.42
C GLU A 195 18.44 -19.23 -3.59
N SER A 196 19.33 -20.08 -3.05
CA SER A 196 19.19 -21.54 -3.13
C SER A 196 18.01 -22.07 -2.31
N ALA A 197 17.52 -21.28 -1.36
CA ALA A 197 16.37 -21.61 -0.53
C ALA A 197 15.03 -21.13 -1.10
N LEU A 198 15.04 -20.44 -2.25
CA LEU A 198 13.82 -19.99 -2.90
C LEU A 198 13.08 -21.15 -3.56
N PRO A 199 11.74 -21.21 -3.45
CA PRO A 199 10.95 -22.21 -4.15
C PRO A 199 10.97 -21.95 -5.66
N ASP A 200 10.90 -23.03 -6.44
CA ASP A 200 10.80 -22.94 -7.90
C ASP A 200 9.42 -22.42 -8.35
N ASP A 201 9.27 -22.18 -9.64
CA ASP A 201 8.04 -21.61 -10.21
C ASP A 201 6.81 -22.49 -9.99
N MET A 202 6.96 -23.82 -10.03
CA MET A 202 5.86 -24.76 -9.81
C MET A 202 5.42 -24.75 -8.34
N ALA A 203 6.35 -24.73 -7.40
CA ALA A 203 6.05 -24.60 -5.99
C ALA A 203 5.38 -23.25 -5.69
N ARG A 204 5.84 -22.16 -6.29
CA ARG A 204 5.22 -20.83 -6.17
C ARG A 204 3.79 -20.82 -6.71
N TYR A 205 3.57 -21.38 -7.88
CA TYR A 205 2.24 -21.51 -8.49
C TYR A 205 1.30 -22.33 -7.59
N THR A 206 1.78 -23.46 -7.05
CA THR A 206 1.02 -24.31 -6.14
C THR A 206 0.63 -23.55 -4.86
N MET A 207 1.56 -22.80 -4.26
CA MET A 207 1.29 -21.98 -3.08
C MET A 207 0.24 -20.91 -3.37
N ALA A 208 0.37 -20.17 -4.49
CA ALA A 208 -0.57 -19.12 -4.87
C ALA A 208 -1.98 -19.69 -5.08
N THR A 209 -2.10 -20.81 -5.78
CA THR A 209 -3.38 -21.47 -6.07
C THR A 209 -4.04 -21.99 -4.79
N ALA A 210 -3.28 -22.68 -3.94
CA ALA A 210 -3.78 -23.17 -2.66
C ALA A 210 -4.24 -22.02 -1.75
N ALA A 211 -3.46 -20.95 -1.67
CA ALA A 211 -3.81 -19.78 -0.88
C ALA A 211 -5.11 -19.13 -1.39
N ALA A 212 -5.27 -18.96 -2.70
CA ALA A 212 -6.50 -18.42 -3.30
C ALA A 212 -7.72 -19.31 -2.96
N THR A 213 -7.57 -20.63 -3.02
CA THR A 213 -8.62 -21.57 -2.64
C THR A 213 -9.00 -21.43 -1.16
N LEU A 214 -8.01 -21.41 -0.27
CA LEU A 214 -8.25 -21.26 1.18
C LEU A 214 -8.97 -19.95 1.54
N PHE A 215 -8.62 -18.85 0.91
CA PHE A 215 -9.31 -17.58 1.13
C PHE A 215 -10.74 -17.60 0.57
N ALA A 216 -10.96 -18.19 -0.60
CA ALA A 216 -12.30 -18.34 -1.18
C ALA A 216 -13.18 -19.25 -0.30
N ASP A 217 -12.66 -20.39 0.18
CA ASP A 217 -13.36 -21.33 1.08
C ASP A 217 -13.69 -20.66 2.43
N ALA A 218 -12.87 -19.71 2.87
CA ALA A 218 -13.16 -18.88 4.04
C ALA A 218 -14.16 -17.74 3.76
N GLY A 219 -14.70 -17.65 2.56
CA GLY A 219 -15.73 -16.70 2.16
C GLY A 219 -15.22 -15.32 1.76
N LEU A 220 -13.92 -15.16 1.45
CA LEU A 220 -13.41 -13.92 0.91
C LEU A 220 -13.59 -13.90 -0.63
N THR A 221 -14.02 -12.78 -1.16
CA THR A 221 -14.12 -12.54 -2.61
C THR A 221 -12.73 -12.23 -3.18
N PRO A 222 -12.26 -12.94 -4.24
CA PRO A 222 -11.05 -12.55 -4.95
C PRO A 222 -11.21 -11.16 -5.59
N ILE A 223 -10.22 -10.29 -5.40
CA ILE A 223 -10.17 -8.93 -5.94
C ILE A 223 -8.94 -8.80 -6.83
N GLY A 224 -9.16 -8.77 -8.13
CA GLY A 224 -8.06 -8.74 -9.08
C GLY A 224 -7.11 -9.94 -8.93
N ILE A 225 -5.80 -9.71 -9.03
CA ILE A 225 -4.81 -10.79 -9.13
C ILE A 225 -4.24 -11.23 -7.77
N ASP A 226 -4.32 -10.41 -6.72
CA ASP A 226 -3.53 -10.61 -5.51
C ASP A 226 -4.21 -10.14 -4.21
N HIS A 227 -5.47 -9.73 -4.29
CA HIS A 227 -6.23 -9.30 -3.12
C HIS A 227 -7.46 -10.18 -2.90
N PHE A 228 -7.89 -10.23 -1.64
CA PHE A 228 -9.13 -10.90 -1.21
C PHE A 228 -9.84 -9.98 -0.22
N ALA A 229 -11.16 -9.89 -0.32
CA ALA A 229 -11.95 -9.03 0.54
C ALA A 229 -13.18 -9.75 1.08
N ARG A 230 -13.59 -9.44 2.29
CA ARG A 230 -14.84 -9.91 2.86
C ARG A 230 -16.03 -9.36 2.07
N PRO A 231 -17.13 -10.11 1.92
CA PRO A 231 -18.38 -9.56 1.42
C PRO A 231 -18.80 -8.33 2.22
N GLY A 232 -19.10 -7.23 1.50
CA GLY A 232 -19.45 -5.94 2.10
C GLY A 232 -18.27 -5.01 2.40
N ASP A 233 -17.03 -5.46 2.25
CA ASP A 233 -15.87 -4.54 2.22
C ASP A 233 -15.96 -3.59 1.02
N THR A 234 -15.32 -2.42 1.13
CA THR A 234 -15.39 -1.41 0.04
C THR A 234 -14.78 -1.89 -1.27
N LEU A 235 -13.77 -2.81 -1.26
CA LEU A 235 -13.25 -3.43 -2.48
C LEU A 235 -14.24 -4.43 -3.09
N ASP A 236 -14.87 -5.27 -2.27
CA ASP A 236 -15.90 -6.20 -2.72
C ASP A 236 -17.10 -5.44 -3.33
N THR A 237 -17.54 -4.39 -2.66
CA THR A 237 -18.60 -3.52 -3.15
C THR A 237 -18.21 -2.85 -4.46
N ALA A 238 -17.00 -2.29 -4.55
CA ALA A 238 -16.48 -1.65 -5.76
C ALA A 238 -16.38 -2.64 -6.93
N LEU A 239 -15.94 -3.87 -6.68
CA LEU A 239 -15.91 -4.92 -7.71
C LEU A 239 -17.32 -5.22 -8.25
N ARG A 240 -18.29 -5.45 -7.36
CA ARG A 240 -19.67 -5.80 -7.71
C ARG A 240 -20.39 -4.67 -8.45
N THR A 241 -20.05 -3.43 -8.17
CA THR A 241 -20.64 -2.24 -8.80
C THR A 241 -19.86 -1.73 -10.01
N GLY A 242 -18.79 -2.43 -10.45
CA GLY A 242 -17.93 -2.02 -11.54
C GLY A 242 -17.11 -0.75 -11.27
N GLN A 243 -16.94 -0.39 -9.98
CA GLN A 243 -16.21 0.81 -9.55
C GLN A 243 -14.82 0.50 -8.99
N LEU A 244 -14.37 -0.77 -9.10
CA LEU A 244 -13.03 -1.13 -8.68
C LEU A 244 -12.00 -0.39 -9.53
N ARG A 245 -11.02 0.20 -8.86
CA ARG A 245 -9.91 0.93 -9.46
C ARG A 245 -8.58 0.31 -9.05
N ARG A 246 -7.55 0.67 -9.79
CA ARG A 246 -6.17 0.31 -9.46
C ARG A 246 -5.26 1.50 -9.67
N ASN A 247 -4.45 1.81 -8.67
CA ASN A 247 -3.37 2.79 -8.77
C ASN A 247 -2.02 2.10 -8.54
N PHE A 248 -0.93 2.87 -8.43
CA PHE A 248 0.40 2.32 -8.19
C PHE A 248 0.60 1.69 -6.79
N GLN A 249 -0.34 1.90 -5.86
CA GLN A 249 -0.32 1.27 -4.53
C GLN A 249 -1.10 -0.05 -4.48
N GLY A 250 -1.99 -0.30 -5.45
CA GLY A 250 -2.82 -1.51 -5.51
C GLY A 250 -4.29 -1.24 -5.84
N TYR A 251 -5.16 -2.19 -5.49
CA TYR A 251 -6.60 -2.06 -5.71
C TYR A 251 -7.24 -1.10 -4.72
N THR A 252 -8.17 -0.31 -5.20
CA THR A 252 -8.85 0.72 -4.41
C THR A 252 -10.29 0.94 -4.86
N ALA A 253 -11.14 1.33 -3.93
CA ALA A 253 -12.46 1.89 -4.22
C ALA A 253 -12.42 3.42 -4.30
N ASP A 254 -11.24 4.03 -4.29
CA ASP A 254 -11.09 5.48 -4.37
C ASP A 254 -11.30 5.98 -5.80
N THR A 255 -12.23 6.90 -5.95
CA THR A 255 -12.55 7.57 -7.22
C THR A 255 -11.83 8.90 -7.39
N CYS A 256 -11.06 9.35 -6.41
CA CYS A 256 -10.28 10.59 -6.52
C CYS A 256 -9.25 10.50 -7.64
N GLN A 257 -9.27 11.48 -8.53
CA GLN A 257 -8.32 11.54 -9.65
C GLN A 257 -6.95 12.09 -9.24
N THR A 258 -6.89 12.76 -8.10
CA THR A 258 -5.66 13.37 -7.57
C THR A 258 -5.24 12.66 -6.29
N LEU A 259 -3.98 12.22 -6.28
CA LEU A 259 -3.30 11.71 -5.10
C LEU A 259 -2.08 12.60 -4.87
N ILE A 260 -1.97 13.17 -3.68
CA ILE A 260 -0.83 14.00 -3.27
C ILE A 260 0.05 13.18 -2.35
N GLY A 261 1.27 12.91 -2.80
CA GLY A 261 2.29 12.24 -2.02
C GLY A 261 3.14 13.25 -1.25
N LEU A 262 3.25 13.07 0.07
CA LEU A 262 4.11 13.87 0.95
C LEU A 262 5.30 13.05 1.40
N GLY A 263 6.45 13.69 1.57
CA GLY A 263 7.67 13.06 2.06
C GLY A 263 8.61 12.58 0.95
N ALA A 264 9.78 12.11 1.36
CA ALA A 264 10.82 11.61 0.46
C ALA A 264 10.31 10.40 -0.34
N SER A 265 10.67 10.33 -1.61
CA SER A 265 10.28 9.31 -2.60
C SER A 265 8.79 9.20 -2.91
N SER A 266 7.92 9.96 -2.26
CA SER A 266 6.47 9.92 -2.49
C SER A 266 6.12 10.26 -3.94
N ILE A 267 5.06 9.64 -4.44
CA ILE A 267 4.55 9.85 -5.79
C ILE A 267 3.19 10.52 -5.69
N SER A 268 3.04 11.62 -6.42
CA SER A 268 1.76 12.28 -6.66
C SER A 268 1.23 11.90 -8.03
N ARG A 269 -0.10 11.71 -8.11
CA ARG A 269 -0.82 11.53 -9.38
C ARG A 269 -1.77 12.71 -9.56
N PHE A 270 -1.74 13.27 -10.75
CA PHE A 270 -2.65 14.32 -11.20
C PHE A 270 -3.34 13.87 -12.51
N PRO A 271 -4.45 14.49 -12.92
CA PRO A 271 -5.04 14.19 -14.24
C PRO A 271 -4.06 14.33 -15.41
N ALA A 272 -3.11 15.26 -15.30
CA ALA A 272 -2.12 15.53 -16.33
C ALA A 272 -0.84 14.67 -16.24
N GLY A 273 -0.65 13.88 -15.17
CA GLY A 273 0.58 13.10 -15.03
C GLY A 273 0.98 12.74 -13.60
N TYR A 274 2.24 12.42 -13.45
CA TYR A 274 2.85 12.02 -12.19
C TYR A 274 4.00 12.93 -11.81
N ALA A 275 4.21 13.13 -10.51
CA ALA A 275 5.39 13.77 -9.96
C ALA A 275 5.93 12.93 -8.79
N GLN A 276 7.24 12.80 -8.68
CA GLN A 276 7.90 12.09 -7.59
C GLN A 276 8.86 12.99 -6.86
N ASN A 277 8.76 13.03 -5.54
CA ASN A 277 9.72 13.68 -4.66
C ASN A 277 11.07 12.97 -4.68
N ALA A 278 12.13 13.71 -4.37
CA ALA A 278 13.50 13.18 -4.31
C ALA A 278 13.56 11.91 -3.44
N PRO A 279 14.07 10.77 -3.97
CA PRO A 279 14.12 9.52 -3.21
C PRO A 279 15.09 9.55 -2.04
N ALA A 280 16.20 10.29 -2.16
CA ALA A 280 17.15 10.46 -1.07
C ALA A 280 16.61 11.47 -0.05
N THR A 281 16.44 11.04 1.20
CA THR A 281 15.89 11.87 2.29
C THR A 281 16.64 13.19 2.45
N ALA A 282 17.97 13.19 2.35
CA ALA A 282 18.76 14.41 2.45
C ALA A 282 18.45 15.41 1.32
N ALA A 283 18.30 14.93 0.08
CA ALA A 283 17.96 15.80 -1.05
C ALA A 283 16.52 16.33 -0.96
N TYR A 284 15.60 15.53 -0.41
CA TYR A 284 14.24 15.95 -0.11
C TYR A 284 14.23 17.07 0.93
N ILE A 285 14.89 16.86 2.08
CA ILE A 285 14.98 17.85 3.16
C ILE A 285 15.58 19.16 2.65
N GLN A 286 16.72 19.09 1.96
CA GLN A 286 17.41 20.28 1.43
C GLN A 286 16.50 21.16 0.56
N ARG A 287 15.67 20.56 -0.30
CA ARG A 287 14.75 21.33 -1.16
C ARG A 287 13.63 21.97 -0.36
N ILE A 288 13.02 21.22 0.55
CA ILE A 288 11.93 21.76 1.38
C ILE A 288 12.44 22.89 2.27
N GLU A 289 13.64 22.78 2.86
CA GLU A 289 14.28 23.85 3.65
C GLU A 289 14.60 25.10 2.80
N ALA A 290 14.87 24.92 1.50
CA ALA A 290 15.04 26.03 0.56
C ALA A 290 13.70 26.67 0.14
N GLY A 291 12.56 26.19 0.64
CA GLY A 291 11.24 26.68 0.27
C GLY A 291 10.76 26.21 -1.12
N GLU A 292 11.31 25.11 -1.61
CA GLU A 292 11.01 24.54 -2.92
C GLU A 292 10.33 23.16 -2.79
N PHE A 293 9.45 22.83 -3.73
CA PHE A 293 8.95 21.46 -3.84
C PHE A 293 10.08 20.48 -4.18
N ALA A 294 10.06 19.32 -3.54
CA ALA A 294 11.11 18.33 -3.68
C ALA A 294 10.98 17.44 -4.94
N GLY A 295 10.16 17.82 -5.92
CA GLY A 295 9.96 17.08 -7.16
C GLY A 295 11.27 16.83 -7.89
N SER A 296 11.61 15.58 -8.19
CA SER A 296 12.84 15.17 -8.88
C SER A 296 12.58 14.47 -10.20
N ARG A 297 11.40 13.92 -10.38
CA ARG A 297 10.93 13.26 -11.60
C ARG A 297 9.48 13.63 -11.84
N GLY A 298 9.10 13.71 -13.11
CA GLY A 298 7.73 13.89 -13.53
C GLY A 298 7.49 13.20 -14.86
N TYR A 299 6.24 12.86 -15.12
CA TYR A 299 5.79 12.32 -16.40
C TYR A 299 4.45 12.95 -16.75
N THR A 300 4.40 13.63 -17.89
CA THR A 300 3.17 14.18 -18.42
C THR A 300 2.48 13.14 -19.29
N LEU A 301 1.22 12.84 -18.99
CA LEU A 301 0.43 11.87 -19.72
C LEU A 301 -0.02 12.46 -21.08
N SER A 302 0.22 11.71 -22.14
CA SER A 302 -0.43 11.92 -23.42
C SER A 302 -1.85 11.35 -23.42
N ASP A 303 -2.65 11.72 -24.41
CA ASP A 303 -3.98 11.13 -24.61
C ASP A 303 -3.93 9.61 -24.82
N GLU A 304 -2.84 9.13 -25.46
CA GLU A 304 -2.60 7.69 -25.64
C GLU A 304 -2.27 7.01 -24.31
N ASP A 305 -1.45 7.64 -23.45
CA ASP A 305 -1.16 7.09 -22.11
C ASP A 305 -2.43 6.95 -21.27
N ILE A 306 -3.32 7.94 -21.32
CA ILE A 306 -4.59 7.93 -20.58
C ILE A 306 -5.48 6.78 -21.09
N LEU A 307 -5.59 6.61 -22.41
CA LEU A 307 -6.34 5.50 -23.00
C LEU A 307 -5.76 4.14 -22.62
N ARG A 308 -4.43 3.97 -22.73
CA ARG A 308 -3.75 2.73 -22.35
C ARG A 308 -3.89 2.43 -20.86
N ALA A 309 -3.75 3.45 -20.01
CA ALA A 309 -3.92 3.31 -18.56
C ALA A 309 -5.33 2.82 -18.21
N ARG A 310 -6.36 3.34 -18.89
CA ARG A 310 -7.75 2.89 -18.70
C ARG A 310 -7.95 1.45 -19.15
N ALA A 311 -7.42 1.07 -20.31
CA ALA A 311 -7.51 -0.30 -20.81
C ALA A 311 -6.81 -1.29 -19.86
N ILE A 312 -5.60 -0.95 -19.35
CA ILE A 312 -4.88 -1.75 -18.38
C ILE A 312 -5.67 -1.84 -17.06
N GLU A 313 -6.26 -0.75 -16.59
CA GLU A 313 -7.08 -0.75 -15.37
C GLU A 313 -8.27 -1.71 -15.51
N LEU A 314 -9.00 -1.67 -16.63
CA LEU A 314 -10.12 -2.56 -16.89
C LEU A 314 -9.70 -4.04 -16.91
N LEU A 315 -8.58 -4.36 -17.57
CA LEU A 315 -8.04 -5.72 -17.59
C LEU A 315 -7.62 -6.16 -16.19
N MET A 316 -6.93 -5.32 -15.43
CA MET A 316 -6.44 -5.66 -14.10
C MET A 316 -7.56 -5.78 -13.06
N CYS A 317 -8.62 -4.97 -13.18
CA CYS A 317 -9.74 -4.97 -12.22
C CYS A 317 -10.82 -5.98 -12.56
N ASN A 318 -11.10 -6.19 -13.85
CA ASN A 318 -12.28 -6.95 -14.31
C ASN A 318 -11.91 -8.21 -15.09
N PHE A 319 -10.61 -8.44 -15.41
CA PHE A 319 -10.14 -9.49 -16.33
C PHE A 319 -10.86 -9.46 -17.69
N ARG A 320 -11.41 -8.33 -18.04
CA ARG A 320 -12.19 -8.10 -19.24
C ARG A 320 -11.97 -6.68 -19.74
N LEU A 321 -11.87 -6.54 -21.07
CA LEU A 321 -11.85 -5.28 -21.77
C LEU A 321 -13.03 -5.24 -22.75
N ASP A 322 -13.90 -4.26 -22.61
CA ASP A 322 -14.98 -3.98 -23.54
C ASP A 322 -14.61 -2.79 -24.43
N LEU A 323 -14.42 -3.05 -25.72
CA LEU A 323 -14.07 -2.00 -26.68
C LEU A 323 -15.18 -0.97 -26.85
N ALA A 324 -16.45 -1.38 -26.68
CA ALA A 324 -17.59 -0.46 -26.77
C ALA A 324 -17.58 0.51 -25.56
N GLU A 325 -17.20 0.05 -24.37
CA GLU A 325 -17.01 0.90 -23.19
C GLU A 325 -15.90 1.93 -23.43
N LEU A 326 -14.74 1.48 -23.93
CA LEU A 326 -13.64 2.39 -24.26
C LEU A 326 -14.04 3.39 -25.37
N GLN A 327 -14.80 2.95 -26.35
CA GLN A 327 -15.25 3.83 -27.43
C GLN A 327 -16.27 4.86 -26.94
N ALA A 328 -17.11 4.51 -25.97
CA ALA A 328 -18.03 5.45 -25.34
C ALA A 328 -17.28 6.51 -24.51
N GLU A 329 -16.18 6.12 -23.82
CA GLU A 329 -15.38 7.00 -22.99
C GLU A 329 -14.41 7.88 -23.81
N PHE A 330 -13.75 7.32 -24.83
CA PHE A 330 -12.65 7.98 -25.58
C PHE A 330 -13.00 8.34 -27.03
N GLY A 331 -14.19 7.96 -27.52
CA GLY A 331 -14.59 8.19 -28.88
C GLY A 331 -13.68 7.49 -29.91
N PRO A 332 -13.42 8.12 -31.07
CA PRO A 332 -12.61 7.51 -32.14
C PRO A 332 -11.17 7.14 -31.72
N ARG A 333 -10.64 7.76 -30.63
CA ARG A 333 -9.29 7.46 -30.13
C ARG A 333 -9.15 6.02 -29.64
N ALA A 334 -10.23 5.39 -29.18
CA ALA A 334 -10.22 3.98 -28.75
C ALA A 334 -9.73 3.02 -29.85
N ALA A 335 -9.94 3.35 -31.12
CA ALA A 335 -9.49 2.55 -32.25
C ALA A 335 -7.97 2.36 -32.31
N ALA A 336 -7.19 3.23 -31.67
CA ALA A 336 -5.73 3.09 -31.60
C ALA A 336 -5.27 1.82 -30.84
N LEU A 337 -6.11 1.24 -29.98
CA LEU A 337 -5.80 0.01 -29.26
C LEU A 337 -6.09 -1.28 -30.06
N THR A 338 -6.92 -1.21 -31.10
CA THR A 338 -7.34 -2.40 -31.86
C THR A 338 -6.15 -3.25 -32.35
N PRO A 339 -5.11 -2.68 -33.01
CA PRO A 339 -3.97 -3.48 -33.47
C PRO A 339 -3.16 -4.14 -32.34
N VAL A 340 -3.11 -3.49 -31.17
CA VAL A 340 -2.40 -4.03 -29.99
C VAL A 340 -3.17 -5.21 -29.42
N LEU A 341 -4.48 -5.10 -29.32
CA LEU A 341 -5.35 -6.14 -28.76
C LEU A 341 -5.45 -7.37 -29.68
N GLU A 342 -5.52 -7.15 -31.01
CA GLU A 342 -5.48 -8.23 -32.00
C GLU A 342 -4.15 -9.01 -31.98
N GLY A 343 -3.05 -8.35 -31.58
CA GLY A 343 -1.74 -9.00 -31.44
C GLY A 343 -1.54 -9.78 -30.14
N ILE A 344 -2.47 -9.65 -29.19
CA ILE A 344 -2.43 -10.35 -27.88
C ILE A 344 -3.44 -11.52 -27.86
N ALA A 345 -4.48 -11.46 -28.64
CA ALA A 345 -5.54 -12.48 -28.76
C ALA A 345 -5.07 -13.67 -29.59
#